data_42733cf2cc4276fcd6443d98cca3d6b8
#
_entry.id   42733cf2cc4276fcd6443d98cca3d6b8
#
_cell.length_a   1.000
_cell.length_b   1.000
_cell.length_c   1.000
_cell.angle_alpha   90.00
_cell.angle_beta   90.00
_cell.angle_gamma   90.00
#
_symmetry.space_group_name_H-M   'P 1'
#
loop_
_entity.id
_entity.type
_entity.pdbx_description
1 polymer ?
#
loop_
_entity_poly.entity_id
_entity_poly.type
_entity_poly.pdbx_seq_one_letter_code
_entity_poly.pdbx_strand_id
1 'polypeptide(L)'
;MISEDIINKYKEDGVVILKNVIDYKWIETLRRGVEKNFKNPSKYKCVYETDKNNNELFYDDYCNWNKIEEYKNFIFNSNIAEVAKKLMQSNKVNLFHEHVLIKEKGSQKRSPWHQDQ
;
A
#
# COMPACT_ATOMS: atom_id res chain seq x y z
N MET A 1 11.26 -10.30 -14.21
CA MET A 1 11.71 -9.10 -14.94
C MET A 1 10.48 -8.43 -15.54
N ILE A 2 10.36 -7.10 -15.49
CA ILE A 2 9.22 -6.39 -16.10
C ILE A 2 9.52 -6.24 -17.60
N SER A 3 8.68 -6.84 -18.44
CA SER A 3 8.80 -6.81 -19.91
C SER A 3 8.13 -5.58 -20.51
N GLU A 4 8.44 -5.28 -21.77
CA GLU A 4 7.77 -4.22 -22.53
C GLU A 4 6.25 -4.43 -22.61
N ASP A 5 5.79 -5.66 -22.77
CA ASP A 5 4.35 -5.99 -22.80
C ASP A 5 3.64 -5.60 -21.49
N ILE A 6 4.30 -5.83 -20.35
CA ILE A 6 3.78 -5.44 -19.03
C ILE A 6 3.70 -3.90 -18.93
N ILE A 7 4.71 -3.21 -19.41
CA ILE A 7 4.75 -1.73 -19.42
C ILE A 7 3.63 -1.18 -20.31
N ASN A 8 3.47 -1.73 -21.51
CA ASN A 8 2.42 -1.33 -22.44
C ASN A 8 1.02 -1.58 -21.85
N LYS A 9 0.82 -2.76 -21.24
CA LYS A 9 -0.43 -3.07 -20.55
C LYS A 9 -0.73 -2.09 -19.41
N TYR A 10 0.27 -1.74 -18.61
CA TYR A 10 0.11 -0.73 -17.56
C TYR A 10 -0.29 0.64 -18.12
N LYS A 11 0.29 1.04 -19.27
CA LYS A 11 -0.07 2.31 -19.93
C LYS A 11 -1.50 2.32 -20.48
N GLU A 12 -1.93 1.20 -21.05
CA GLU A 12 -3.27 1.08 -21.65
C GLU A 12 -4.35 0.98 -20.58
N ASP A 13 -4.16 0.10 -19.59
CA ASP A 13 -5.17 -0.25 -18.60
C ASP A 13 -5.11 0.62 -17.34
N GLY A 14 -4.01 1.36 -17.12
CA GLY A 14 -3.75 2.09 -15.89
C GLY A 14 -3.42 1.21 -14.68
N VAL A 15 -3.39 -0.11 -14.86
CA VAL A 15 -3.15 -1.11 -13.81
C VAL A 15 -2.48 -2.36 -14.39
N VAL A 16 -1.64 -3.00 -13.60
CA VAL A 16 -1.06 -4.30 -13.93
C VAL A 16 -0.79 -5.13 -12.68
N ILE A 17 -0.96 -6.44 -12.78
CA ILE A 17 -0.63 -7.39 -11.71
C ILE A 17 0.76 -7.95 -11.95
N LEU A 18 1.64 -7.73 -10.98
CA LEU A 18 3.00 -8.30 -10.97
C LEU A 18 3.09 -9.38 -9.90
N LYS A 19 3.20 -10.64 -10.34
CA LYS A 19 3.32 -11.78 -9.42
C LYS A 19 4.77 -11.98 -8.99
N ASN A 20 4.99 -12.30 -7.71
CA ASN A 20 6.29 -12.65 -7.13
C ASN A 20 7.39 -11.59 -7.29
N VAL A 21 6.99 -10.32 -7.39
CA VAL A 21 7.93 -9.21 -7.56
C VAL A 21 8.49 -8.70 -6.23
N ILE A 22 7.75 -8.95 -5.14
CA ILE A 22 8.14 -8.59 -3.78
C ILE A 22 8.52 -9.87 -3.03
N ASP A 23 9.74 -9.91 -2.48
CA ASP A 23 10.21 -11.05 -1.69
C ASP A 23 9.38 -11.27 -0.43
N TYR A 24 9.19 -12.52 -0.03
CA TYR A 24 8.41 -12.89 1.14
C TYR A 24 8.89 -12.21 2.43
N LYS A 25 10.20 -11.99 2.58
CA LYS A 25 10.76 -11.24 3.71
C LYS A 25 10.15 -9.84 3.87
N TRP A 26 9.83 -9.18 2.76
CA TRP A 26 9.20 -7.87 2.77
C TRP A 26 7.73 -7.94 3.15
N ILE A 27 7.04 -9.00 2.74
CA ILE A 27 5.65 -9.25 3.16
C ILE A 27 5.57 -9.38 4.68
N GLU A 28 6.47 -10.19 5.28
CA GLU A 28 6.55 -10.35 6.74
C GLU A 28 6.94 -9.05 7.45
N THR A 29 7.84 -8.28 6.87
CA THR A 29 8.23 -6.97 7.39
C THR A 29 7.05 -6.01 7.41
N LEU A 30 6.30 -5.93 6.31
CA LEU A 30 5.12 -5.09 6.20
C LEU A 30 4.00 -5.52 7.16
N ARG A 31 3.78 -6.83 7.36
CA ARG A 31 2.81 -7.33 8.36
C ARG A 31 3.12 -6.81 9.75
N ARG A 32 4.38 -6.91 10.19
CA ARG A 32 4.79 -6.34 11.49
C ARG A 32 4.61 -4.82 11.54
N GLY A 33 4.89 -4.12 10.44
CA GLY A 33 4.65 -2.68 10.33
C GLY A 33 3.18 -2.33 10.50
N VAL A 34 2.29 -3.06 9.84
CA VAL A 34 0.83 -2.89 9.95
C VAL A 34 0.35 -3.13 11.38
N GLU A 35 0.80 -4.20 12.03
CA GLU A 35 0.47 -4.49 13.43
C GLU A 35 0.90 -3.35 14.37
N LYS A 36 2.12 -2.82 14.21
CA LYS A 36 2.61 -1.67 14.98
C LYS A 36 1.79 -0.42 14.71
N ASN A 37 1.46 -0.16 13.44
CA ASN A 37 0.66 0.99 13.04
C ASN A 37 -0.68 1.00 13.77
N PHE A 38 -1.45 -0.08 13.69
CA PHE A 38 -2.79 -0.11 14.26
C PHE A 38 -2.83 -0.37 15.78
N LYS A 39 -1.72 -0.78 16.37
CA LYS A 39 -1.54 -0.76 17.82
C LYS A 39 -1.36 0.67 18.37
N ASN A 40 -0.68 1.54 17.62
CA ASN A 40 -0.47 2.95 17.95
C ASN A 40 -0.70 3.81 16.70
N PRO A 41 -1.96 3.99 16.30
CA PRO A 41 -2.29 4.70 15.07
C PRO A 41 -1.96 6.19 15.15
N SER A 42 -1.82 6.82 14.00
CA SER A 42 -1.61 8.26 13.91
C SER A 42 -2.91 9.05 14.10
N LYS A 43 -2.79 10.37 14.14
CA LYS A 43 -3.93 11.27 14.14
C LYS A 43 -4.75 11.22 12.84
N TYR A 44 -4.23 10.58 11.80
CA TYR A 44 -4.89 10.46 10.50
C TYR A 44 -5.73 9.19 10.38
N LYS A 45 -5.67 8.29 11.37
CA LYS A 45 -6.53 7.09 11.35
C LYS A 45 -7.99 7.49 11.19
N CYS A 46 -8.67 6.83 10.25
CA CYS A 46 -10.10 6.95 10.05
C CYS A 46 -10.76 5.58 10.07
N VAL A 47 -11.93 5.46 10.70
CA VAL A 47 -12.77 4.26 10.71
C VAL A 47 -14.02 4.57 9.90
N TYR A 48 -14.23 3.80 8.84
CA TYR A 48 -15.35 3.98 7.91
C TYR A 48 -16.54 3.08 8.22
N GLU A 49 -16.28 1.93 8.85
CA GLU A 49 -17.31 0.93 9.16
C GLU A 49 -16.91 0.13 10.40
N THR A 50 -17.90 -0.11 11.26
CA THR A 50 -17.80 -1.01 12.41
C THR A 50 -18.93 -2.05 12.35
N ASP A 51 -18.74 -3.19 13.00
CA ASP A 51 -19.81 -4.15 13.23
C ASP A 51 -20.70 -3.76 14.44
N LYS A 52 -21.70 -4.58 14.73
CA LYS A 52 -22.62 -4.39 15.88
C LYS A 52 -21.94 -4.43 17.25
N ASN A 53 -20.71 -4.96 17.32
CA ASN A 53 -19.91 -5.04 18.53
C ASN A 53 -18.80 -3.96 18.58
N ASN A 54 -18.87 -2.97 17.68
CA ASN A 54 -17.87 -1.92 17.50
C ASN A 54 -16.47 -2.41 17.06
N ASN A 55 -16.36 -3.61 16.47
CA ASN A 55 -15.12 -4.00 15.83
C ASN A 55 -14.95 -3.24 14.51
N GLU A 56 -13.77 -2.72 14.27
CA GLU A 56 -13.46 -1.99 13.04
C GLU A 56 -13.43 -2.95 11.86
N LEU A 57 -14.22 -2.69 10.83
CA LEU A 57 -14.31 -3.50 9.61
C LEU A 57 -13.67 -2.83 8.40
N PHE A 58 -13.69 -1.51 8.34
CA PHE A 58 -13.04 -0.75 7.29
C PHE A 58 -12.42 0.49 7.89
N TYR A 59 -11.10 0.58 7.80
CA TYR A 59 -10.32 1.64 8.41
C TYR A 59 -9.00 1.84 7.68
N ASP A 60 -8.38 2.99 7.89
CA ASP A 60 -7.08 3.31 7.33
C ASP A 60 -6.21 4.13 8.27
N ASP A 61 -4.97 4.26 7.90
CA ASP A 61 -4.02 5.24 8.45
C ASP A 61 -2.95 5.55 7.39
N TYR A 62 -2.31 6.70 7.46
CA TYR A 62 -1.30 7.11 6.48
C TYR A 62 -0.27 8.08 7.06
N CYS A 63 0.80 8.36 6.29
CA CYS A 63 1.92 9.23 6.68
C CYS A 63 2.69 8.75 7.92
N ASN A 64 2.89 7.44 8.05
CA ASN A 64 3.58 6.82 9.19
C ASN A 64 4.96 6.23 8.83
N TRP A 65 5.35 6.24 7.55
CA TRP A 65 6.56 5.60 7.06
C TRP A 65 7.83 6.05 7.78
N ASN A 66 7.92 7.29 8.23
CA ASN A 66 9.07 7.82 8.94
C ASN A 66 9.11 7.47 10.43
N LYS A 67 7.99 6.96 10.98
CA LYS A 67 7.84 6.56 12.38
C LYS A 67 7.88 5.07 12.57
N ILE A 68 7.47 4.32 11.53
CA ILE A 68 7.41 2.85 11.53
C ILE A 68 8.59 2.33 10.72
N GLU A 69 9.58 1.78 11.41
CA GLU A 69 10.84 1.34 10.79
C GLU A 69 10.62 0.28 9.70
N GLU A 70 9.63 -0.58 9.84
CA GLU A 70 9.28 -1.59 8.84
C GLU A 70 8.85 -0.95 7.51
N TYR A 71 8.08 0.12 7.55
CA TYR A 71 7.66 0.85 6.35
C TYR A 71 8.84 1.56 5.71
N LYS A 72 9.62 2.26 6.52
CA LYS A 72 10.83 2.94 6.06
C LYS A 72 11.80 1.98 5.41
N ASN A 73 12.04 0.84 6.05
CA ASN A 73 12.95 -0.18 5.54
C ASN A 73 12.45 -0.76 4.21
N PHE A 74 11.16 -1.07 4.09
CA PHE A 74 10.57 -1.53 2.83
C PHE A 74 10.71 -0.49 1.73
N ILE A 75 10.35 0.75 1.97
CA ILE A 75 10.38 1.83 0.99
C ILE A 75 11.78 2.05 0.42
N PHE A 76 12.80 2.09 1.28
CA PHE A 76 14.16 2.47 0.87
C PHE A 76 15.05 1.29 0.50
N ASN A 77 14.78 0.08 0.96
CA ASN A 77 15.65 -1.07 0.78
C ASN A 77 15.04 -2.23 -0.01
N SER A 78 13.76 -2.15 -0.38
CA SER A 78 13.15 -3.12 -1.29
C SER A 78 13.33 -2.67 -2.75
N ASN A 79 12.89 -3.51 -3.67
CA ASN A 79 12.89 -3.22 -5.10
C ASN A 79 11.67 -2.41 -5.57
N ILE A 80 10.80 -1.95 -4.67
CA ILE A 80 9.52 -1.32 -5.07
C ILE A 80 9.71 -0.03 -5.87
N ALA A 81 10.69 0.78 -5.53
CA ALA A 81 11.01 2.00 -6.28
C ALA A 81 11.48 1.69 -7.71
N GLU A 82 12.30 0.66 -7.90
CA GLU A 82 12.74 0.22 -9.23
C GLU A 82 11.59 -0.37 -10.05
N VAL A 83 10.66 -1.08 -9.42
CA VAL A 83 9.44 -1.56 -10.06
C VAL A 83 8.59 -0.38 -10.56
N ALA A 84 8.32 0.59 -9.70
CA ALA A 84 7.57 1.79 -10.05
C ALA A 84 8.26 2.59 -11.17
N LYS A 85 9.56 2.80 -11.06
CA LYS A 85 10.37 3.49 -12.06
C LYS A 85 10.24 2.86 -13.45
N LYS A 86 10.34 1.52 -13.53
CA LYS A 86 10.20 0.79 -14.79
C LYS A 86 8.81 0.90 -15.39
N LEU A 87 7.75 0.71 -14.59
CA LEU A 87 6.36 0.82 -15.06
C LEU A 87 6.04 2.23 -15.57
N MET A 88 6.47 3.26 -14.84
CA MET A 88 6.25 4.65 -15.22
C MET A 88 7.20 5.14 -16.33
N GLN A 89 8.19 4.34 -16.73
CA GLN A 89 9.26 4.75 -17.66
C GLN A 89 9.88 6.09 -17.26
N SER A 90 10.10 6.31 -15.99
CA SER A 90 10.65 7.54 -15.43
C SER A 90 12.11 7.35 -15.01
N ASN A 91 12.89 8.40 -15.08
CA ASN A 91 14.27 8.40 -14.56
C ASN A 91 14.33 8.60 -13.05
N LYS A 92 13.23 9.05 -12.44
CA LYS A 92 13.15 9.37 -11.02
C LYS A 92 11.79 8.97 -10.45
N VAL A 93 11.80 8.44 -9.21
CA VAL A 93 10.62 8.14 -8.42
C VAL A 93 10.75 8.83 -7.07
N ASN A 94 9.74 9.57 -6.69
CA ASN A 94 9.67 10.20 -5.36
C ASN A 94 8.56 9.53 -4.56
N LEU A 95 8.83 9.23 -3.30
CA LEU A 95 7.79 8.84 -2.36
C LEU A 95 6.89 10.06 -2.09
N PHE A 96 5.59 9.87 -2.23
CA PHE A 96 4.60 10.84 -1.78
C PHE A 96 4.24 10.57 -0.31
N HIS A 97 3.57 9.48 -0.04
CA HIS A 97 3.33 8.93 1.31
C HIS A 97 2.90 7.46 1.19
N GLU A 98 2.88 6.75 2.30
CA GLU A 98 2.21 5.46 2.37
C GLU A 98 0.78 5.64 2.90
N HIS A 99 -0.08 4.75 2.48
CA HIS A 99 -1.46 4.64 2.93
C HIS A 99 -1.80 3.17 3.15
N VAL A 100 -2.20 2.83 4.36
CA VAL A 100 -2.59 1.46 4.71
C VAL A 100 -4.10 1.42 4.90
N LEU A 101 -4.78 0.73 4.01
CA LEU A 101 -6.21 0.57 3.98
C LEU A 101 -6.57 -0.88 4.32
N ILE A 102 -7.41 -1.09 5.32
CA ILE A 102 -7.81 -2.42 5.77
C ILE A 102 -9.30 -2.59 5.63
N LYS A 103 -9.69 -3.65 4.94
CA LYS A 103 -11.06 -4.17 4.87
C LYS A 103 -11.10 -5.56 5.46
N GLU A 104 -11.76 -5.70 6.59
CA GLU A 104 -11.96 -6.97 7.24
C GLU A 104 -13.12 -7.76 6.60
N LYS A 105 -13.13 -9.06 6.84
CA LYS A 105 -14.23 -9.92 6.41
C LYS A 105 -15.56 -9.42 6.99
N GLY A 106 -16.54 -9.25 6.12
CA GLY A 106 -17.88 -8.77 6.50
C GLY A 106 -18.11 -7.28 6.23
N SER A 107 -17.07 -6.50 5.89
CA SER A 107 -17.26 -5.12 5.46
C SER A 107 -18.15 -5.04 4.22
N GLN A 108 -19.18 -4.20 4.27
CA GLN A 108 -20.11 -3.94 3.16
C GLN A 108 -19.85 -2.60 2.50
N LYS A 109 -19.11 -1.72 3.15
CA LYS A 109 -18.84 -0.38 2.64
C LYS A 109 -17.89 -0.41 1.47
N ARG A 110 -18.27 0.25 0.39
CA ARG A 110 -17.45 0.39 -0.82
C ARG A 110 -16.60 1.65 -0.73
N SER A 111 -15.39 1.59 -1.30
CA SER A 111 -14.64 2.80 -1.60
C SER A 111 -15.36 3.55 -2.72
N PRO A 112 -15.57 4.87 -2.63
CA PRO A 112 -16.13 5.63 -3.73
C PRO A 112 -15.17 5.62 -4.93
N TRP A 113 -15.71 5.79 -6.12
CA TRP A 113 -14.89 6.04 -7.30
C TRP A 113 -14.13 7.35 -7.13
N HIS A 114 -12.84 7.34 -7.39
CA HIS A 114 -11.96 8.49 -7.22
C HIS A 114 -10.75 8.41 -8.15
N GLN A 115 -10.03 9.51 -8.24
CA GLN A 115 -8.69 9.59 -8.82
C GLN A 115 -7.69 9.88 -7.68
N ASP A 116 -6.54 9.22 -7.72
CA ASP A 116 -5.42 9.57 -6.86
C ASP A 116 -4.66 10.75 -7.48
N GLN A 117 -4.60 11.84 -6.76
CA GLN A 117 -3.91 13.05 -7.20
C GLN A 117 -2.79 13.42 -6.25
#